data_d6734ad11392d5c697e5f8359014e370
#
_entry.id   d6734ad11392d5c697e5f8359014e370
#
_cell.length_a   1.000
_cell.length_b   1.000
_cell.length_c   1.000
_cell.angle_alpha   90.00
_cell.angle_beta   90.00
_cell.angle_gamma   90.00
#
_symmetry.space_group_name_H-M   'P 1'
#
loop_
_entity.id
_entity.type
_entity.pdbx_description
1 polymer ?
#
loop_
_entity_poly.entity_id
_entity_poly.type
_entity_poly.pdbx_seq_one_letter_code
_entity_poly.pdbx_strand_id
1 'polypeptide(L)'
;MVIGFRNDKGDKDKIFYPAELPILPLRGTVAYPDLVMPLIVGRERSIKLIDEVMVKDKIIGIITQKNPDIEDPNIEDLHTVGTIATIMKMVKMVDGSQRIVVQGLSRFKLIEFSQKEPHLKARILPIFEDYQRDIEIDAMYLNLKNLYKKAVEMAPYLSSELSQIAAKVDHPGNLADLIASTINISVTEKQEILEKIDLKERLKKVTIFLTREVETLELSSRIQTHVKEGIDKTQRE
;
A
#
# COMPACT_ATOMS: atom_id res chain seq x y z
N MET A 1 25.40 -10.73 5.11
CA MET A 1 25.66 -9.66 6.09
C MET A 1 24.30 -9.14 6.56
N VAL A 2 23.93 -9.40 7.82
CA VAL A 2 22.65 -8.95 8.37
C VAL A 2 22.84 -7.51 8.83
N ILE A 3 22.17 -6.56 8.19
CA ILE A 3 22.19 -5.15 8.63
C ILE A 3 21.08 -5.03 9.66
N GLY A 4 21.43 -4.81 10.94
CA GLY A 4 20.49 -4.61 12.03
C GLY A 4 20.10 -3.14 12.14
N PHE A 5 18.82 -2.81 12.00
CA PHE A 5 18.30 -1.50 12.25
C PHE A 5 17.24 -1.56 13.38
N ARG A 6 17.21 -0.51 14.18
CA ARG A 6 16.40 -0.41 15.39
C ARG A 6 15.01 0.08 15.03
N ASN A 7 13.97 -0.69 15.36
CA ASN A 7 12.61 -0.19 15.33
C ASN A 7 12.25 0.26 16.76
N ASP A 8 11.94 1.53 16.95
CA ASP A 8 11.68 2.14 18.26
C ASP A 8 10.23 1.88 18.77
N LYS A 9 9.77 0.65 18.63
CA LYS A 9 8.65 0.15 19.45
C LYS A 9 9.24 -0.57 20.67
N GLY A 10 9.69 0.23 21.67
CA GLY A 10 10.05 -0.25 23.02
C GLY A 10 10.83 -1.56 23.06
N ASP A 11 12.09 -1.49 23.22
CA ASP A 11 13.15 -2.40 23.75
C ASP A 11 13.01 -3.95 23.67
N LYS A 12 12.07 -4.54 22.93
CA LYS A 12 11.93 -6.02 22.89
C LYS A 12 12.02 -6.70 21.52
N ASP A 13 11.85 -6.01 20.40
CA ASP A 13 11.95 -6.66 19.09
C ASP A 13 12.82 -5.87 18.11
N LYS A 14 14.11 -6.17 18.10
CA LYS A 14 15.02 -5.78 17.02
C LYS A 14 14.64 -6.60 15.80
N ILE A 15 13.82 -6.05 14.90
CA ILE A 15 13.53 -6.70 13.63
C ILE A 15 14.73 -6.49 12.72
N PHE A 16 15.39 -7.60 12.38
CA PHE A 16 16.48 -7.61 11.43
C PHE A 16 15.97 -8.02 10.07
N TYR A 17 16.16 -7.18 9.05
CA TYR A 17 15.88 -7.54 7.67
C TYR A 17 17.16 -7.95 6.96
N PRO A 18 17.11 -9.00 6.09
CA PRO A 18 18.23 -9.32 5.22
C PRO A 18 18.58 -8.14 4.30
N ALA A 19 19.88 -7.94 4.04
CA ALA A 19 20.32 -6.90 3.08
C ALA A 19 19.93 -7.24 1.63
N GLU A 20 19.56 -8.49 1.38
CA GLU A 20 19.12 -9.01 0.09
C GLU A 20 17.81 -9.75 0.24
N LEU A 21 16.83 -9.43 -0.60
CA LEU A 21 15.51 -10.03 -0.60
C LEU A 21 15.12 -10.56 -1.97
N PRO A 22 14.36 -11.67 -2.02
CA PRO A 22 13.57 -12.03 -3.20
C PRO A 22 12.56 -10.91 -3.50
N ILE A 23 12.49 -10.48 -4.76
CA ILE A 23 11.64 -9.34 -5.17
C ILE A 23 10.46 -9.82 -5.98
N LEU A 24 9.26 -9.51 -5.50
CA LEU A 24 8.00 -9.75 -6.19
C LEU A 24 7.50 -8.44 -6.85
N PRO A 25 7.60 -8.31 -8.20
CA PRO A 25 7.05 -7.17 -8.91
C PRO A 25 5.51 -7.23 -8.95
N LEU A 26 4.84 -6.14 -8.55
CA LEU A 26 3.39 -5.99 -8.65
C LEU A 26 2.98 -5.18 -9.88
N ARG A 27 1.83 -5.55 -10.45
CA ARG A 27 1.15 -4.81 -11.52
C ARG A 27 -0.10 -4.13 -10.98
N GLY A 28 -0.22 -2.83 -11.23
CA GLY A 28 -1.45 -2.09 -10.97
C GLY A 28 -1.86 -1.94 -9.51
N THR A 29 -0.96 -2.24 -8.57
CA THR A 29 -1.23 -2.09 -7.13
C THR A 29 0.03 -1.77 -6.35
N VAL A 30 -0.14 -1.19 -5.16
CA VAL A 30 0.93 -0.81 -4.24
C VAL A 30 0.69 -1.48 -2.89
N ALA A 31 1.73 -2.10 -2.34
CA ALA A 31 1.70 -2.65 -0.99
C ALA A 31 2.23 -1.62 0.01
N TYR A 32 1.59 -1.51 1.16
CA TYR A 32 1.98 -0.60 2.23
C TYR A 32 2.38 -1.36 3.50
N PRO A 33 3.25 -0.78 4.35
CA PRO A 33 3.55 -1.32 5.67
C PRO A 33 2.29 -1.47 6.54
N ASP A 34 2.34 -2.41 7.48
CA ASP A 34 1.30 -2.74 8.47
C ASP A 34 -0.08 -3.15 7.88
N LEU A 35 -0.18 -3.28 6.56
CA LEU A 35 -1.41 -3.72 5.90
C LEU A 35 -1.30 -5.17 5.43
N VAL A 36 -2.44 -5.86 5.48
CA VAL A 36 -2.61 -7.21 4.95
C VAL A 36 -3.30 -7.13 3.60
N MET A 37 -2.74 -7.78 2.58
CA MET A 37 -3.35 -7.80 1.26
C MET A 37 -3.26 -9.18 0.58
N PRO A 38 -4.32 -9.59 -0.13
CA PRO A 38 -4.28 -10.77 -0.99
C PRO A 38 -3.63 -10.41 -2.33
N LEU A 39 -2.81 -11.33 -2.85
CA LEU A 39 -2.17 -11.21 -4.15
C LEU A 39 -2.37 -12.49 -4.96
N ILE A 40 -2.47 -12.36 -6.28
CA ILE A 40 -2.47 -13.47 -7.22
C ILE A 40 -1.13 -13.48 -7.95
N VAL A 41 -0.44 -14.61 -7.88
CA VAL A 41 0.87 -14.83 -8.48
C VAL A 41 0.72 -15.86 -9.60
N GLY A 42 0.86 -15.40 -10.84
CA GLY A 42 0.67 -16.27 -12.03
C GLY A 42 1.92 -16.37 -12.91
N ARG A 43 2.91 -15.48 -12.79
CA ARG A 43 4.14 -15.53 -13.56
C ARG A 43 5.04 -16.65 -13.07
N GLU A 44 5.62 -17.42 -13.98
CA GLU A 44 6.47 -18.58 -13.64
C GLU A 44 7.62 -18.21 -12.68
N ARG A 45 8.33 -17.10 -12.95
CA ARG A 45 9.41 -16.62 -12.08
C ARG A 45 8.92 -16.26 -10.68
N SER A 46 7.74 -15.62 -10.60
CA SER A 46 7.13 -15.27 -9.31
C SER A 46 6.65 -16.48 -8.55
N ILE A 47 6.13 -17.51 -9.23
CA ILE A 47 5.74 -18.78 -8.62
C ILE A 47 6.96 -19.50 -8.04
N LYS A 48 8.08 -19.57 -8.78
CA LYS A 48 9.36 -20.11 -8.28
C LYS A 48 9.86 -19.36 -7.06
N LEU A 49 9.73 -18.02 -7.06
CA LEU A 49 10.06 -17.18 -5.91
C LEU A 49 9.26 -17.57 -4.67
N ILE A 50 7.93 -17.64 -4.81
CA ILE A 50 7.05 -17.97 -3.68
C ILE A 50 7.33 -19.40 -3.18
N ASP A 51 7.49 -20.39 -4.06
CA ASP A 51 7.80 -21.75 -3.66
C ASP A 51 9.12 -21.83 -2.88
N GLU A 52 10.17 -21.08 -3.28
CA GLU A 52 11.43 -21.02 -2.54
C GLU A 52 11.29 -20.33 -1.18
N VAL A 53 10.60 -19.20 -1.13
CA VAL A 53 10.45 -18.39 0.09
C VAL A 53 9.58 -19.08 1.14
N MET A 54 8.58 -19.86 0.71
CA MET A 54 7.67 -20.56 1.63
C MET A 54 8.37 -21.64 2.49
N VAL A 55 9.50 -22.17 2.03
CA VAL A 55 10.31 -23.15 2.80
C VAL A 55 11.43 -22.49 3.61
N LYS A 56 11.57 -21.14 3.53
CA LYS A 56 12.56 -20.32 4.25
C LYS A 56 11.87 -19.42 5.29
N ASP A 57 12.24 -18.16 5.28
CA ASP A 57 11.80 -17.14 6.25
C ASP A 57 10.46 -16.46 5.88
N LYS A 58 9.91 -16.74 4.71
CA LYS A 58 8.67 -16.18 4.17
C LYS A 58 8.70 -14.65 3.99
N ILE A 59 9.89 -14.07 3.93
CA ILE A 59 10.10 -12.62 3.76
C ILE A 59 10.42 -12.33 2.30
N ILE A 60 9.74 -11.34 1.73
CA ILE A 60 9.91 -10.86 0.36
C ILE A 60 9.95 -9.34 0.31
N GLY A 61 10.57 -8.80 -0.72
CA GLY A 61 10.39 -7.40 -1.11
C GLY A 61 9.30 -7.30 -2.17
N ILE A 62 8.32 -6.47 -1.93
CA ILE A 62 7.24 -6.20 -2.89
C ILE A 62 7.46 -4.82 -3.48
N ILE A 63 7.43 -4.73 -4.82
CA ILE A 63 7.68 -3.45 -5.51
C ILE A 63 6.77 -3.31 -6.73
N THR A 64 6.25 -2.11 -6.94
CA THR A 64 5.32 -1.84 -8.05
C THR A 64 6.10 -1.60 -9.35
N GLN A 65 5.63 -2.17 -10.46
CA GLN A 65 6.12 -1.87 -11.79
C GLN A 65 5.62 -0.49 -12.25
N LYS A 66 6.48 0.28 -12.95
CA LYS A 66 6.11 1.55 -13.58
C LYS A 66 5.17 1.32 -14.76
N ASN A 67 5.46 0.31 -15.57
CA ASN A 67 4.60 -0.13 -16.65
C ASN A 67 4.10 -1.56 -16.39
N PRO A 68 2.79 -1.76 -16.17
CA PRO A 68 2.23 -3.08 -15.89
C PRO A 68 2.30 -4.07 -17.07
N ASP A 69 2.50 -3.60 -18.31
CA ASP A 69 2.51 -4.45 -19.49
C ASP A 69 3.84 -5.20 -19.70
N ILE A 70 4.90 -4.77 -19.02
CA ILE A 70 6.21 -5.46 -19.09
C ILE A 70 6.13 -6.79 -18.34
N GLU A 71 6.31 -7.89 -19.06
CA GLU A 71 6.26 -9.22 -18.46
C GLU A 71 7.48 -9.51 -17.60
N ASP A 72 8.65 -9.12 -18.05
CA ASP A 72 9.94 -9.40 -17.42
C ASP A 72 10.67 -8.09 -17.08
N PRO A 73 10.32 -7.46 -15.97
CA PRO A 73 10.83 -6.14 -15.64
C PRO A 73 12.31 -6.18 -15.24
N ASN A 74 13.05 -5.19 -15.75
CA ASN A 74 14.38 -4.82 -15.26
C ASN A 74 14.24 -3.85 -14.07
N ILE A 75 15.37 -3.49 -13.45
CA ILE A 75 15.38 -2.57 -12.32
C ILE A 75 14.81 -1.20 -12.67
N GLU A 76 15.02 -0.75 -13.90
CA GLU A 76 14.54 0.54 -14.44
C GLU A 76 13.01 0.58 -14.59
N ASP A 77 12.40 -0.59 -14.77
CA ASP A 77 10.95 -0.76 -14.91
C ASP A 77 10.21 -0.78 -13.56
N LEU A 78 10.97 -0.84 -12.47
CA LEU A 78 10.43 -0.84 -11.11
C LEU A 78 10.54 0.55 -10.49
N HIS A 79 9.64 0.83 -9.55
CA HIS A 79 9.81 1.98 -8.66
C HIS A 79 11.01 1.78 -7.74
N THR A 80 11.45 2.84 -7.07
CA THR A 80 12.64 2.78 -6.22
C THR A 80 12.33 2.39 -4.77
N VAL A 81 11.10 2.61 -4.33
CA VAL A 81 10.63 2.28 -2.98
C VAL A 81 9.57 1.20 -3.07
N GLY A 82 9.74 0.17 -2.27
CA GLY A 82 8.80 -0.93 -2.09
C GLY A 82 8.54 -1.23 -0.62
N THR A 83 7.85 -2.34 -0.38
CA THR A 83 7.50 -2.80 0.98
C THR A 83 8.05 -4.19 1.23
N ILE A 84 8.81 -4.34 2.32
CA ILE A 84 9.18 -5.65 2.88
C ILE A 84 7.91 -6.26 3.43
N ALA A 85 7.63 -7.51 3.10
CA ALA A 85 6.44 -8.20 3.54
C ALA A 85 6.72 -9.64 3.94
N THR A 86 5.89 -10.18 4.81
CA THR A 86 5.85 -11.62 5.12
C THR A 86 4.66 -12.28 4.46
N ILE A 87 4.85 -13.51 3.98
CA ILE A 87 3.76 -14.33 3.44
C ILE A 87 3.09 -15.06 4.61
N MET A 88 1.85 -14.67 4.90
CA MET A 88 1.06 -15.29 5.98
C MET A 88 0.41 -16.60 5.55
N LYS A 89 -0.05 -16.66 4.29
CA LYS A 89 -0.78 -17.81 3.74
C LYS A 89 -0.53 -17.92 2.24
N MET A 90 -0.47 -19.16 1.75
CA MET A 90 -0.39 -19.47 0.32
C MET A 90 -1.33 -20.63 -0.01
N VAL A 91 -2.02 -20.52 -1.15
CA VAL A 91 -2.88 -21.58 -1.70
C VAL A 91 -2.56 -21.72 -3.19
N LYS A 92 -2.24 -22.95 -3.62
CA LYS A 92 -2.05 -23.27 -5.04
C LYS A 92 -3.42 -23.47 -5.69
N MET A 93 -3.62 -22.85 -6.85
CA MET A 93 -4.86 -22.91 -7.61
C MET A 93 -4.76 -24.01 -8.70
N VAL A 94 -5.91 -24.45 -9.21
CA VAL A 94 -5.98 -25.51 -10.24
C VAL A 94 -5.34 -25.07 -11.56
N ASP A 95 -5.37 -23.77 -11.87
CA ASP A 95 -4.76 -23.17 -13.06
C ASP A 95 -3.24 -22.98 -12.96
N GLY A 96 -2.63 -23.43 -11.87
CA GLY A 96 -1.20 -23.32 -11.60
C GLY A 96 -0.80 -21.99 -10.96
N SER A 97 -1.68 -21.01 -10.86
CA SER A 97 -1.43 -19.77 -10.13
C SER A 97 -1.40 -20.00 -8.61
N GLN A 98 -0.88 -19.03 -7.88
CA GLN A 98 -0.85 -19.06 -6.42
C GLN A 98 -1.57 -17.84 -5.86
N ARG A 99 -2.43 -18.04 -4.87
CA ARG A 99 -2.98 -16.97 -4.06
C ARG A 99 -2.19 -16.89 -2.77
N ILE A 100 -1.64 -15.71 -2.50
CA ILE A 100 -0.92 -15.45 -1.27
C ILE A 100 -1.60 -14.34 -0.49
N VAL A 101 -1.48 -14.38 0.82
CA VAL A 101 -1.83 -13.27 1.71
C VAL A 101 -0.54 -12.77 2.32
N VAL A 102 -0.23 -11.52 2.11
CA VAL A 102 0.99 -10.89 2.62
C VAL A 102 0.65 -9.82 3.64
N GLN A 103 1.54 -9.63 4.61
CA GLN A 103 1.52 -8.51 5.54
C GLN A 103 2.74 -7.65 5.29
N GLY A 104 2.54 -6.37 5.00
CA GLY A 104 3.60 -5.38 4.93
C GLY A 104 4.26 -5.18 6.29
N LEU A 105 5.58 -4.99 6.29
CA LEU A 105 6.37 -4.84 7.52
C LEU A 105 7.07 -3.47 7.57
N SER A 106 7.76 -3.09 6.52
CA SER A 106 8.54 -1.84 6.46
C SER A 106 8.75 -1.42 5.01
N ARG A 107 9.03 -0.15 4.78
CA ARG A 107 9.49 0.35 3.48
C ARG A 107 10.93 -0.07 3.22
N PHE A 108 11.31 -0.18 1.96
CA PHE A 108 12.71 -0.34 1.55
C PHE A 108 13.00 0.47 0.30
N LYS A 109 14.27 0.83 0.13
CA LYS A 109 14.81 1.35 -1.12
C LYS A 109 15.49 0.22 -1.88
N LEU A 110 15.13 0.05 -3.15
CA LEU A 110 15.79 -0.86 -4.09
C LEU A 110 17.14 -0.28 -4.48
N ILE A 111 18.22 -1.05 -4.35
CA ILE A 111 19.58 -0.62 -4.68
C ILE A 111 19.99 -1.19 -6.04
N GLU A 112 20.08 -2.51 -6.14
CA GLU A 112 20.48 -3.19 -7.37
C GLU A 112 19.96 -4.64 -7.37
N PHE A 113 19.78 -5.21 -8.55
CA PHE A 113 19.54 -6.64 -8.65
C PHE A 113 20.83 -7.41 -8.41
N SER A 114 20.77 -8.40 -7.51
CA SER A 114 21.84 -9.37 -7.27
C SER A 114 21.64 -10.66 -8.06
N GLN A 115 20.38 -10.95 -8.44
CA GLN A 115 20.01 -12.14 -9.19
C GLN A 115 18.79 -11.84 -10.07
N LYS A 116 18.78 -12.42 -11.29
CA LYS A 116 17.63 -12.36 -12.19
C LYS A 116 16.97 -13.74 -12.38
N GLU A 117 17.75 -14.80 -12.38
CA GLU A 117 17.30 -16.18 -12.54
C GLU A 117 17.60 -17.03 -11.29
N PRO A 118 16.73 -17.98 -10.87
CA PRO A 118 15.43 -18.34 -11.46
C PRO A 118 14.31 -17.36 -11.12
N HIS A 119 14.53 -16.41 -10.21
CA HIS A 119 13.64 -15.32 -9.83
C HIS A 119 14.48 -14.11 -9.39
N LEU A 120 13.84 -12.96 -9.30
CA LEU A 120 14.51 -11.71 -8.94
C LEU A 120 14.94 -11.72 -7.48
N LYS A 121 16.20 -11.32 -7.22
CA LYS A 121 16.71 -10.90 -5.91
C LYS A 121 17.37 -9.55 -6.03
N ALA A 122 17.28 -8.76 -4.99
CA ALA A 122 17.91 -7.45 -4.96
C ALA A 122 18.50 -7.12 -3.59
N ARG A 123 19.56 -6.34 -3.62
CA ARG A 123 20.04 -5.62 -2.45
C ARG A 123 19.10 -4.47 -2.16
N ILE A 124 18.75 -4.35 -0.90
CA ILE A 124 17.80 -3.35 -0.41
C ILE A 124 18.39 -2.57 0.76
N LEU A 125 17.85 -1.38 0.97
CA LEU A 125 18.05 -0.60 2.17
C LEU A 125 16.70 -0.44 2.88
N PRO A 126 16.48 -1.07 4.05
CA PRO A 126 15.26 -0.85 4.83
C PRO A 126 15.13 0.62 5.23
N ILE A 127 13.92 1.13 5.20
CA ILE A 127 13.58 2.50 5.60
C ILE A 127 12.70 2.41 6.83
N PHE A 128 13.16 2.98 7.93
CA PHE A 128 12.41 3.06 9.17
C PHE A 128 11.82 4.46 9.31
N GLU A 129 10.60 4.51 9.79
CA GLU A 129 9.95 5.78 10.08
C GLU A 129 10.47 6.29 11.43
N ASP A 130 11.15 7.42 11.39
CA ASP A 130 11.62 8.16 12.56
C ASP A 130 10.94 9.53 12.56
N TYR A 131 10.07 9.76 13.53
CA TYR A 131 9.42 11.05 13.71
C TYR A 131 9.15 11.34 15.19
N GLN A 132 9.19 12.60 15.53
CA GLN A 132 8.72 13.08 16.82
C GLN A 132 7.30 13.63 16.67
N ARG A 133 6.37 13.06 17.46
CA ARG A 133 4.98 13.51 17.47
C ARG A 133 4.92 14.94 18.03
N ASP A 134 4.34 15.84 17.25
CA ASP A 134 4.14 17.24 17.61
C ASP A 134 2.70 17.69 17.34
N ILE A 135 2.37 18.92 17.73
CA ILE A 135 1.02 19.49 17.59
C ILE A 135 0.59 19.55 16.12
N GLU A 136 1.51 19.77 15.18
CA GLU A 136 1.20 19.83 13.75
C GLU A 136 0.79 18.46 13.23
N ILE A 137 1.54 17.40 13.59
CA ILE A 137 1.22 16.02 13.25
C ILE A 137 -0.12 15.60 13.86
N ASP A 138 -0.38 15.96 15.11
CA ASP A 138 -1.67 15.67 15.76
C ASP A 138 -2.84 16.35 15.06
N ALA A 139 -2.69 17.61 14.66
CA ALA A 139 -3.70 18.33 13.91
C ALA A 139 -3.96 17.69 12.53
N MET A 140 -2.90 17.35 11.79
CA MET A 140 -3.02 16.66 10.50
C MET A 140 -3.70 15.29 10.65
N TYR A 141 -3.32 14.52 11.65
CA TYR A 141 -3.88 13.21 11.94
C TYR A 141 -5.38 13.28 12.24
N LEU A 142 -5.82 14.22 13.10
CA LEU A 142 -7.23 14.41 13.41
C LEU A 142 -8.03 14.85 12.19
N ASN A 143 -7.49 15.79 11.42
CA ASN A 143 -8.10 16.24 10.17
C ASN A 143 -8.26 15.08 9.19
N LEU A 144 -7.24 14.26 9.02
CA LEU A 144 -7.25 13.12 8.13
C LEU A 144 -8.28 12.06 8.55
N LYS A 145 -8.41 11.78 9.85
CA LYS A 145 -9.46 10.90 10.39
C LYS A 145 -10.86 11.39 10.05
N ASN A 146 -11.13 12.66 10.27
CA ASN A 146 -12.43 13.26 10.03
C ASN A 146 -12.78 13.26 8.53
N LEU A 147 -11.82 13.61 7.69
CA LEU A 147 -11.99 13.64 6.24
C LEU A 147 -12.20 12.22 5.69
N TYR A 148 -11.48 11.22 6.20
CA TYR A 148 -11.66 9.83 5.79
C TYR A 148 -13.01 9.26 6.22
N LYS A 149 -13.47 9.56 7.44
CA LYS A 149 -14.82 9.20 7.88
C LYS A 149 -15.87 9.73 6.90
N LYS A 150 -15.77 11.01 6.50
CA LYS A 150 -16.65 11.63 5.53
C LYS A 150 -16.59 10.90 4.16
N ALA A 151 -15.39 10.57 3.68
CA ALA A 151 -15.23 9.81 2.45
C ALA A 151 -15.91 8.44 2.51
N VAL A 152 -15.74 7.71 3.61
CA VAL A 152 -16.37 6.38 3.83
C VAL A 152 -17.90 6.49 3.84
N GLU A 153 -18.47 7.53 4.43
CA GLU A 153 -19.94 7.77 4.46
C GLU A 153 -20.51 8.06 3.06
N MET A 154 -19.71 8.65 2.17
CA MET A 154 -20.14 9.08 0.85
C MET A 154 -19.79 8.10 -0.27
N ALA A 155 -18.74 7.33 -0.13
CA ALA A 155 -18.23 6.45 -1.19
C ALA A 155 -18.87 5.06 -1.15
N PRO A 156 -19.65 4.67 -2.18
CA PRO A 156 -20.34 3.37 -2.19
C PRO A 156 -19.40 2.17 -2.29
N TYR A 157 -18.14 2.39 -2.69
CA TYR A 157 -17.11 1.34 -2.80
C TYR A 157 -16.31 1.14 -1.50
N LEU A 158 -16.47 2.02 -0.50
CA LEU A 158 -15.81 1.88 0.80
C LEU A 158 -16.76 1.22 1.80
N SER A 159 -16.29 0.15 2.45
CA SER A 159 -17.05 -0.46 3.55
C SER A 159 -17.11 0.47 4.77
N SER A 160 -18.28 0.58 5.40
CA SER A 160 -18.47 1.34 6.65
C SER A 160 -17.54 0.90 7.78
N GLU A 161 -17.08 -0.35 7.75
CA GLU A 161 -16.11 -0.91 8.72
C GLU A 161 -14.76 -0.19 8.67
N LEU A 162 -14.38 0.35 7.51
CA LEU A 162 -13.12 1.09 7.35
C LEU A 162 -13.04 2.33 8.25
N SER A 163 -14.18 2.99 8.50
CA SER A 163 -14.23 4.11 9.44
C SER A 163 -13.91 3.67 10.87
N GLN A 164 -14.39 2.49 11.28
CA GLN A 164 -14.11 1.93 12.61
C GLN A 164 -12.65 1.46 12.73
N ILE A 165 -12.11 0.88 11.66
CA ILE A 165 -10.69 0.47 11.61
C ILE A 165 -9.80 1.71 11.72
N ALA A 166 -10.05 2.73 10.90
CA ALA A 166 -9.28 3.99 10.92
C ALA A 166 -9.35 4.70 12.28
N ALA A 167 -10.50 4.64 12.97
CA ALA A 167 -10.65 5.22 14.31
C ALA A 167 -9.71 4.58 15.35
N LYS A 168 -9.37 3.29 15.18
CA LYS A 168 -8.48 2.53 16.08
C LYS A 168 -7.00 2.62 15.72
N VAL A 169 -6.66 3.18 14.57
CA VAL A 169 -5.27 3.35 14.17
C VAL A 169 -4.69 4.56 14.90
N ASP A 170 -3.73 4.36 15.80
CA ASP A 170 -3.13 5.42 16.61
C ASP A 170 -1.91 6.06 15.95
N HIS A 171 -1.23 5.32 15.08
CA HIS A 171 -0.03 5.79 14.40
C HIS A 171 -0.39 6.60 13.15
N PRO A 172 0.02 7.89 13.03
CA PRO A 172 -0.37 8.74 11.90
C PRO A 172 0.07 8.18 10.54
N GLY A 173 1.27 7.58 10.46
CA GLY A 173 1.78 6.97 9.23
C GLY A 173 0.96 5.76 8.79
N ASN A 174 0.56 4.91 9.73
CA ASN A 174 -0.29 3.75 9.43
C ASN A 174 -1.69 4.18 8.98
N LEU A 175 -2.22 5.28 9.54
CA LEU A 175 -3.47 5.86 9.07
C LEU A 175 -3.35 6.37 7.63
N ALA A 176 -2.27 7.08 7.32
CA ALA A 176 -2.00 7.56 5.96
C ALA A 176 -1.91 6.40 4.96
N ASP A 177 -1.21 5.33 5.31
CA ASP A 177 -1.04 4.15 4.47
C ASP A 177 -2.36 3.38 4.28
N LEU A 178 -3.18 3.24 5.33
CA LEU A 178 -4.51 2.65 5.26
C LEU A 178 -5.41 3.45 4.30
N ILE A 179 -5.46 4.76 4.43
CA ILE A 179 -6.27 5.63 3.57
C ILE A 179 -5.80 5.51 2.12
N ALA A 180 -4.48 5.64 1.87
CA ALA A 180 -3.92 5.53 0.52
C ALA A 180 -4.23 4.19 -0.16
N SER A 181 -4.29 3.10 0.61
CA SER A 181 -4.62 1.77 0.09
C SER A 181 -6.07 1.64 -0.37
N THR A 182 -7.00 2.38 0.25
CA THR A 182 -8.45 2.19 0.11
C THR A 182 -9.14 3.21 -0.80
N ILE A 183 -8.63 4.46 -0.87
CA ILE A 183 -9.24 5.50 -1.69
C ILE A 183 -9.00 5.28 -3.20
N ASN A 184 -9.88 5.86 -4.01
CA ASN A 184 -9.86 5.72 -5.48
C ASN A 184 -8.92 6.73 -6.13
N ILE A 185 -7.62 6.48 -6.00
CA ILE A 185 -6.54 7.23 -6.65
C ILE A 185 -5.72 6.30 -7.55
N SER A 186 -5.02 6.87 -8.51
CA SER A 186 -4.19 6.11 -9.44
C SER A 186 -3.05 5.35 -8.74
N VAL A 187 -2.55 4.29 -9.39
CA VAL A 187 -1.40 3.52 -8.88
C VAL A 187 -0.17 4.42 -8.71
N THR A 188 0.04 5.37 -9.63
CA THR A 188 1.12 6.35 -9.55
C THR A 188 0.99 7.21 -8.30
N GLU A 189 -0.22 7.72 -8.00
CA GLU A 189 -0.47 8.52 -6.79
C GLU A 189 -0.32 7.70 -5.51
N LYS A 190 -0.73 6.43 -5.53
CA LYS A 190 -0.47 5.49 -4.42
C LYS A 190 1.03 5.30 -4.20
N GLN A 191 1.78 5.12 -5.27
CA GLN A 191 3.23 4.97 -5.20
C GLN A 191 3.92 6.26 -4.70
N GLU A 192 3.46 7.43 -5.12
CA GLU A 192 3.95 8.72 -4.61
C GLU A 192 3.79 8.83 -3.08
N ILE A 193 2.70 8.32 -2.52
CA ILE A 193 2.49 8.28 -1.07
C ILE A 193 3.47 7.31 -0.40
N LEU A 194 3.67 6.10 -0.98
CA LEU A 194 4.63 5.13 -0.44
C LEU A 194 6.06 5.70 -0.40
N GLU A 195 6.44 6.48 -1.41
CA GLU A 195 7.76 7.10 -1.56
C GLU A 195 7.99 8.30 -0.63
N LYS A 196 6.93 8.85 -0.01
CA LYS A 196 7.08 9.91 1.00
C LYS A 196 7.53 9.34 2.34
N ILE A 197 8.84 9.43 2.59
CA ILE A 197 9.46 8.92 3.82
C ILE A 197 9.14 9.85 5.00
N ASP A 198 9.23 11.18 4.79
CA ASP A 198 8.86 12.16 5.79
C ASP A 198 7.36 12.08 6.11
N LEU A 199 7.03 11.92 7.40
CA LEU A 199 5.65 11.71 7.84
C LEU A 199 4.75 12.92 7.56
N LYS A 200 5.22 14.13 7.81
CA LYS A 200 4.43 15.35 7.57
C LYS A 200 4.11 15.51 6.08
N GLU A 201 5.09 15.28 5.22
CA GLU A 201 4.90 15.33 3.78
C GLU A 201 3.94 14.24 3.28
N ARG A 202 3.99 13.05 3.88
CA ARG A 202 3.05 11.97 3.59
C ARG A 202 1.62 12.32 4.00
N LEU A 203 1.43 12.82 5.23
CA LEU A 203 0.12 13.27 5.71
C LEU A 203 -0.46 14.38 4.84
N LYS A 204 0.35 15.38 4.44
CA LYS A 204 -0.05 16.44 3.49
C LYS A 204 -0.50 15.84 2.16
N LYS A 205 0.29 14.94 1.59
CA LYS A 205 -0.02 14.33 0.30
C LYS A 205 -1.31 13.52 0.32
N VAL A 206 -1.51 12.70 1.34
CA VAL A 206 -2.76 11.92 1.52
C VAL A 206 -3.95 12.85 1.72
N THR A 207 -3.80 13.94 2.50
CA THR A 207 -4.87 14.92 2.70
C THR A 207 -5.30 15.55 1.38
N ILE A 208 -4.34 15.93 0.52
CA ILE A 208 -4.65 16.51 -0.80
C ILE A 208 -5.47 15.53 -1.65
N PHE A 209 -5.04 14.27 -1.75
CA PHE A 209 -5.75 13.28 -2.55
C PHE A 209 -7.12 12.94 -1.98
N LEU A 210 -7.23 12.80 -0.66
CA LEU A 210 -8.48 12.51 0.01
C LEU A 210 -9.47 13.68 -0.09
N THR A 211 -9.01 14.94 -0.01
CA THR A 211 -9.84 16.13 -0.21
C THR A 211 -10.43 16.13 -1.63
N ARG A 212 -9.60 15.90 -2.64
CA ARG A 212 -10.07 15.80 -4.04
C ARG A 212 -11.11 14.69 -4.22
N GLU A 213 -10.90 13.55 -3.58
CA GLU A 213 -11.87 12.43 -3.63
C GLU A 213 -13.21 12.82 -2.99
N VAL A 214 -13.18 13.45 -1.82
CA VAL A 214 -14.40 13.91 -1.14
C VAL A 214 -15.13 14.95 -1.98
N GLU A 215 -14.45 15.94 -2.55
CA GLU A 215 -15.04 16.95 -3.45
C GLU A 215 -15.70 16.29 -4.67
N THR A 216 -15.04 15.28 -5.25
CA THR A 216 -15.59 14.52 -6.38
C THR A 216 -16.85 13.76 -5.99
N LEU A 217 -16.88 13.12 -4.83
CA LEU A 217 -18.05 12.41 -4.30
C LEU A 217 -19.21 13.38 -4.00
N GLU A 218 -18.93 14.55 -3.41
CA GLU A 218 -19.94 15.59 -3.17
C GLU A 218 -20.56 16.09 -4.46
N LEU A 219 -19.75 16.38 -5.47
CA LEU A 219 -20.23 16.83 -6.78
C LEU A 219 -21.09 15.76 -7.45
N SER A 220 -20.63 14.50 -7.44
CA SER A 220 -21.38 13.37 -8.00
C SER A 220 -22.75 13.20 -7.32
N SER A 221 -22.80 13.31 -6.00
CA SER A 221 -24.06 13.24 -5.23
C SER A 221 -25.03 14.35 -5.60
N ARG A 222 -24.55 15.60 -5.74
CA ARG A 222 -25.38 16.74 -6.17
C ARG A 222 -25.94 16.53 -7.57
N ILE A 223 -25.12 16.07 -8.52
CA ILE A 223 -25.55 15.80 -9.90
C ILE A 223 -26.65 14.74 -9.90
N GLN A 224 -26.48 13.63 -9.18
CA GLN A 224 -27.48 12.56 -9.08
C GLN A 224 -28.81 13.06 -8.52
N THR A 225 -28.78 13.92 -7.49
CA THR A 225 -29.97 14.52 -6.90
C THR A 225 -30.71 15.39 -7.92
N HIS A 226 -30.00 16.28 -8.62
CA HIS A 226 -30.63 17.14 -9.65
C HIS A 226 -31.22 16.34 -10.82
N VAL A 227 -30.54 15.29 -11.27
CA VAL A 227 -31.08 14.41 -12.34
C VAL A 227 -32.35 13.71 -11.88
N LYS A 228 -32.37 13.21 -10.65
CA LYS A 228 -33.56 12.54 -10.08
C LYS A 228 -34.73 13.50 -9.96
N GLU A 229 -34.53 14.71 -9.45
CA GLU A 229 -35.57 15.76 -9.36
C GLU A 229 -36.09 16.16 -10.74
N GLY A 230 -35.22 16.22 -11.77
CA GLY A 230 -35.63 16.49 -13.15
C GLY A 230 -36.53 15.41 -13.73
N ILE A 231 -36.18 14.14 -13.51
CA ILE A 231 -37.00 12.98 -13.98
C ILE A 231 -38.36 12.96 -13.27
N ASP A 232 -38.36 13.16 -11.94
CA ASP A 232 -39.61 13.15 -11.15
C ASP A 232 -40.59 14.29 -11.58
N LYS A 233 -40.08 15.43 -12.02
CA LYS A 233 -40.88 16.52 -12.57
C LYS A 233 -41.49 16.15 -13.93
N THR A 234 -40.71 15.58 -14.82
CA THR A 234 -41.15 15.18 -16.16
C THR A 234 -42.20 14.04 -16.14
N GLN A 235 -42.20 13.20 -15.11
CA GLN A 235 -43.18 12.11 -14.95
C GLN A 235 -44.50 12.58 -14.32
N ARG A 236 -44.58 13.78 -13.78
CA ARG A 236 -45.81 14.36 -13.17
C ARG A 236 -46.56 15.30 -14.09
N GLU A 237 -45.99 15.65 -15.23
CA GLU A 237 -46.66 16.37 -16.34
C GLU A 237 -47.22 15.37 -17.35
#